data_6b547f0776af05339b5d9ea67cd2490f
#
_entry.id   6b547f0776af05339b5d9ea67cd2490f
#
_cell.length_a   1.000
_cell.length_b   1.000
_cell.length_c   1.000
_cell.angle_alpha   90.00
_cell.angle_beta   90.00
_cell.angle_gamma   90.00
#
_symmetry.space_group_name_H-M   'P 1'
#
loop_
_entity.id
_entity.type
_entity.pdbx_description
1 polymer ?
#
loop_
_entity_poly.entity_id
_entity_poly.type
_entity_poly.pdbx_seq_one_letter_code
_entity_poly.pdbx_strand_id
1 'polypeptide(L)'
;MSNAAVPASQRHDRPESPRHVALIMDGNGRWAAARGLPRAEGHRRGVEALRRIVEAAHELGILYLTIFSFSSENWSRPASEIGDLFGLLRRFIRNDLATLHRDGVRVRIIGERAGLEPDICALLSEAEELTRENARMNLIVAFNYGSRQEIARAASRLAREVAEGKRDPASIDADTLGQYLDVADIPDPDLIIRTSGEQRLSNFLMWQAAYSELVFVPMHWPDFDRTALENAIAEYARRERRFGGLAAKTAS
;
A
#
# COMPACT_ATOMS: atom_id res chain seq x y z
N MET A 1 -33.60 -15.62 2.75
CA MET A 1 -32.16 -15.65 2.43
C MET A 1 -32.01 -14.86 1.13
N SER A 2 -31.72 -13.59 1.26
CA SER A 2 -31.56 -12.69 0.10
C SER A 2 -30.15 -12.86 -0.44
N ASN A 3 -30.03 -13.32 -1.67
CA ASN A 3 -28.79 -13.44 -2.40
C ASN A 3 -28.43 -12.02 -2.88
N ALA A 4 -27.64 -11.28 -2.12
CA ALA A 4 -27.15 -9.98 -2.52
C ALA A 4 -26.20 -10.16 -3.72
N ALA A 5 -26.72 -9.94 -4.92
CA ALA A 5 -25.93 -9.91 -6.13
C ALA A 5 -24.95 -8.72 -6.06
N VAL A 6 -23.67 -8.99 -6.29
CA VAL A 6 -22.64 -7.96 -6.46
C VAL A 6 -23.14 -6.91 -7.47
N PRO A 7 -23.13 -5.60 -7.15
CA PRO A 7 -23.64 -4.57 -8.03
C PRO A 7 -23.00 -4.64 -9.42
N ALA A 8 -23.83 -4.54 -10.47
CA ALA A 8 -23.39 -4.61 -11.87
C ALA A 8 -22.37 -3.51 -12.28
N SER A 9 -22.20 -2.49 -11.47
CA SER A 9 -21.20 -1.42 -11.66
C SER A 9 -19.73 -1.87 -11.51
N GLN A 10 -19.47 -3.08 -11.00
CA GLN A 10 -18.12 -3.65 -10.89
C GLN A 10 -17.72 -4.58 -12.06
N ARG A 11 -18.58 -4.74 -13.04
CA ARG A 11 -18.25 -5.44 -14.30
C ARG A 11 -17.60 -4.48 -15.28
N HIS A 12 -16.47 -3.91 -14.94
CA HIS A 12 -15.71 -3.15 -15.92
C HIS A 12 -14.78 -4.11 -16.66
N ASP A 13 -14.76 -3.95 -18.00
CA ASP A 13 -13.68 -4.48 -18.83
C ASP A 13 -12.36 -4.13 -18.14
N ARG A 14 -11.55 -5.17 -17.85
CA ARG A 14 -10.29 -5.04 -17.14
C ARG A 14 -9.39 -4.07 -17.91
N PRO A 15 -8.95 -2.95 -17.34
CA PRO A 15 -7.91 -2.17 -17.97
C PRO A 15 -6.65 -3.06 -18.09
N GLU A 16 -5.98 -3.01 -19.22
CA GLU A 16 -4.73 -3.74 -19.46
C GLU A 16 -3.66 -3.42 -18.39
N SER A 17 -3.80 -2.28 -17.71
CA SER A 17 -2.94 -1.84 -16.62
C SER A 17 -3.73 -1.67 -15.32
N PRO A 18 -3.20 -2.09 -14.15
CA PRO A 18 -3.84 -1.88 -12.86
C PRO A 18 -3.87 -0.38 -12.54
N ARG A 19 -4.98 0.09 -11.98
CA ARG A 19 -5.11 1.47 -11.51
C ARG A 19 -4.42 1.69 -10.18
N HIS A 20 -4.44 0.68 -9.32
CA HIS A 20 -3.85 0.71 -7.98
C HIS A 20 -2.92 -0.50 -7.79
N VAL A 21 -1.65 -0.21 -7.57
CA VAL A 21 -0.62 -1.20 -7.25
C VAL A 21 -0.16 -1.00 -5.81
N ALA A 22 -0.08 -2.09 -5.05
CA ALA A 22 0.47 -2.08 -3.69
C ALA A 22 1.75 -2.92 -3.61
N LEU A 23 2.76 -2.42 -2.90
CA LEU A 23 4.10 -3.00 -2.83
C LEU A 23 4.49 -3.37 -1.40
N ILE A 24 4.86 -4.65 -1.19
CA ILE A 24 5.54 -5.12 0.00
C ILE A 24 7.03 -5.22 -0.33
N MET A 25 7.79 -4.21 0.10
CA MET A 25 9.20 -3.97 -0.20
C MET A 25 10.11 -4.82 0.69
N ASP A 26 10.13 -6.15 0.42
CA ASP A 26 10.88 -7.10 1.25
C ASP A 26 12.28 -7.40 0.69
N GLY A 27 13.20 -7.78 1.58
CA GLY A 27 14.51 -8.31 1.23
C GLY A 27 15.68 -7.35 1.37
N ASN A 28 15.52 -6.12 1.84
CA ASN A 28 16.62 -5.15 2.03
C ASN A 28 17.80 -5.73 2.82
N GLY A 29 17.51 -6.35 3.96
CA GLY A 29 18.55 -6.94 4.80
C GLY A 29 19.21 -8.17 4.17
N ARG A 30 18.43 -9.04 3.48
CA ARG A 30 18.95 -10.22 2.77
C ARG A 30 19.83 -9.81 1.59
N TRP A 31 19.44 -8.77 0.87
CA TRP A 31 20.23 -8.17 -0.21
C TRP A 31 21.60 -7.70 0.28
N ALA A 32 21.66 -7.00 1.41
CA ALA A 32 22.89 -6.52 2.01
C ALA A 32 23.77 -7.70 2.49
N ALA A 33 23.18 -8.67 3.21
CA ALA A 33 23.89 -9.84 3.71
C ALA A 33 24.52 -10.67 2.57
N ALA A 34 23.83 -10.87 1.45
CA ALA A 34 24.34 -11.57 0.29
C ALA A 34 25.56 -10.87 -0.37
N ARG A 35 25.80 -9.59 -0.03
CA ARG A 35 26.90 -8.76 -0.54
C ARG A 35 27.94 -8.40 0.53
N GLY A 36 27.83 -8.98 1.72
CA GLY A 36 28.75 -8.68 2.84
C GLY A 36 28.60 -7.23 3.36
N LEU A 37 27.44 -6.59 3.12
CA LEU A 37 27.21 -5.21 3.48
C LEU A 37 26.39 -5.10 4.77
N PRO A 38 26.52 -4.01 5.53
CA PRO A 38 25.65 -3.71 6.66
C PRO A 38 24.17 -3.61 6.22
N ARG A 39 23.25 -4.02 7.10
CA ARG A 39 21.79 -4.00 6.84
C ARG A 39 21.28 -2.60 6.48
N ALA A 40 21.84 -1.55 7.08
CA ALA A 40 21.52 -0.16 6.76
C ALA A 40 21.77 0.20 5.28
N GLU A 41 22.81 -0.38 4.66
CA GLU A 41 23.07 -0.18 3.23
C GLU A 41 21.96 -0.79 2.36
N GLY A 42 21.42 -1.96 2.74
CA GLY A 42 20.27 -2.54 2.06
C GLY A 42 19.03 -1.64 2.12
N HIS A 43 18.77 -1.03 3.27
CA HIS A 43 17.66 -0.07 3.41
C HIS A 43 17.90 1.20 2.59
N ARG A 44 19.13 1.72 2.57
CA ARG A 44 19.50 2.88 1.72
C ARG A 44 19.25 2.59 0.24
N ARG A 45 19.69 1.43 -0.25
CA ARG A 45 19.44 0.99 -1.63
C ARG A 45 17.96 0.76 -1.90
N GLY A 46 17.22 0.31 -0.88
CA GLY A 46 15.76 0.18 -0.98
C GLY A 46 15.06 1.52 -1.20
N VAL A 47 15.55 2.61 -0.60
CA VAL A 47 15.02 3.97 -0.86
C VAL A 47 15.34 4.41 -2.30
N GLU A 48 16.52 4.09 -2.83
CA GLU A 48 16.87 4.38 -4.23
C GLU A 48 15.96 3.60 -5.21
N ALA A 49 15.66 2.33 -4.89
CA ALA A 49 14.70 1.53 -5.66
C ALA A 49 13.30 2.16 -5.62
N LEU A 50 12.86 2.64 -4.46
CA LEU A 50 11.55 3.31 -4.32
C LEU A 50 11.43 4.52 -5.26
N ARG A 51 12.45 5.39 -5.34
CA ARG A 51 12.44 6.55 -6.25
C ARG A 51 12.20 6.12 -7.70
N ARG A 52 12.98 5.12 -8.16
CA ARG A 52 12.84 4.59 -9.53
C ARG A 52 11.46 4.01 -9.79
N ILE A 53 10.88 3.33 -8.80
CA ILE A 53 9.56 2.69 -8.93
C ILE A 53 8.43 3.72 -8.90
N VAL A 54 8.52 4.78 -8.09
CA VAL A 54 7.55 5.88 -8.09
C VAL A 54 7.52 6.56 -9.47
N GLU A 55 8.69 6.85 -10.04
CA GLU A 55 8.82 7.41 -11.40
C GLU A 55 8.23 6.45 -12.45
N ALA A 56 8.66 5.19 -12.43
CA ALA A 56 8.17 4.17 -13.37
C ALA A 56 6.65 3.95 -13.27
N ALA A 57 6.10 3.90 -12.06
CA ALA A 57 4.67 3.75 -11.83
C ALA A 57 3.87 4.92 -12.44
N HIS A 58 4.38 6.15 -12.25
CA HIS A 58 3.79 7.34 -12.84
C HIS A 58 3.80 7.28 -14.38
N GLU A 59 4.93 6.93 -15.00
CA GLU A 59 5.07 6.80 -16.46
C GLU A 59 4.20 5.68 -17.04
N LEU A 60 3.98 4.59 -16.29
CA LEU A 60 3.10 3.48 -16.67
C LEU A 60 1.61 3.76 -16.47
N GLY A 61 1.26 4.98 -15.99
CA GLY A 61 -0.12 5.40 -15.83
C GLY A 61 -0.82 4.82 -14.59
N ILE A 62 -0.06 4.34 -13.60
CA ILE A 62 -0.60 3.91 -12.30
C ILE A 62 -1.08 5.15 -11.56
N LEU A 63 -2.35 5.14 -11.14
CA LEU A 63 -2.97 6.29 -10.46
C LEU A 63 -2.77 6.25 -8.95
N TYR A 64 -2.64 5.05 -8.37
CA TYR A 64 -2.46 4.83 -6.94
C TYR A 64 -1.32 3.84 -6.72
N LEU A 65 -0.35 4.23 -5.94
CA LEU A 65 0.78 3.38 -5.54
C LEU A 65 0.83 3.32 -4.02
N THR A 66 0.49 2.18 -3.43
CA THR A 66 0.63 1.97 -1.97
C THR A 66 1.92 1.22 -1.66
N ILE A 67 2.70 1.75 -0.74
CA ILE A 67 3.96 1.13 -0.31
C ILE A 67 3.93 0.77 1.17
N PHE A 68 4.41 -0.42 1.54
CA PHE A 68 4.57 -0.85 2.93
C PHE A 68 5.93 -0.43 3.46
N SER A 69 6.00 0.76 4.05
CA SER A 69 7.24 1.38 4.50
C SER A 69 7.69 0.91 5.88
N PHE A 70 6.77 0.91 6.86
CA PHE A 70 7.03 0.48 8.23
C PHE A 70 5.78 -0.17 8.84
N SER A 71 5.88 -1.47 9.17
CA SER A 71 4.75 -2.18 9.78
C SER A 71 4.72 -2.01 11.30
N SER A 72 3.53 -2.18 11.90
CA SER A 72 3.36 -2.19 13.35
C SER A 72 4.22 -3.27 14.04
N GLU A 73 4.53 -4.36 13.37
CA GLU A 73 5.39 -5.44 13.87
C GLU A 73 6.89 -5.06 13.88
N ASN A 74 7.29 -4.04 13.11
CA ASN A 74 8.70 -3.61 13.05
C ASN A 74 9.21 -2.98 14.35
N TRP A 75 8.32 -2.60 15.27
CA TRP A 75 8.71 -2.16 16.61
C TRP A 75 9.43 -3.23 17.42
N SER A 76 9.29 -4.51 17.06
CA SER A 76 10.04 -5.62 17.67
C SER A 76 11.51 -5.69 17.25
N ARG A 77 11.94 -4.88 16.29
CA ARG A 77 13.33 -4.82 15.81
C ARG A 77 14.23 -4.11 16.81
N PRO A 78 15.57 -4.33 16.73
CA PRO A 78 16.52 -3.56 17.53
C PRO A 78 16.32 -2.05 17.37
N ALA A 79 16.44 -1.30 18.47
CA ALA A 79 16.23 0.16 18.46
C ALA A 79 17.16 0.90 17.47
N SER A 80 18.40 0.40 17.28
CA SER A 80 19.33 0.93 16.27
C SER A 80 18.80 0.81 14.85
N GLU A 81 18.17 -0.32 14.49
CA GLU A 81 17.58 -0.52 13.18
C GLU A 81 16.37 0.41 12.97
N ILE A 82 15.52 0.57 14.00
CA ILE A 82 14.38 1.50 13.97
C ILE A 82 14.88 2.94 13.76
N GLY A 83 15.92 3.33 14.49
CA GLY A 83 16.55 4.65 14.33
C GLY A 83 17.10 4.88 12.91
N ASP A 84 17.74 3.88 12.32
CA ASP A 84 18.21 3.93 10.93
C ASP A 84 17.05 4.11 9.94
N LEU A 85 15.94 3.37 10.11
CA LEU A 85 14.76 3.47 9.27
C LEU A 85 14.10 4.85 9.36
N PHE A 86 13.98 5.41 10.57
CA PHE A 86 13.44 6.75 10.78
C PHE A 86 14.38 7.81 10.20
N GLY A 87 15.71 7.61 10.33
CA GLY A 87 16.70 8.47 9.66
C GLY A 87 16.59 8.46 8.14
N LEU A 88 16.26 7.31 7.54
CA LEU A 88 16.00 7.20 6.10
C LEU A 88 14.70 7.89 5.70
N LEU A 89 13.63 7.75 6.48
CA LEU A 89 12.37 8.46 6.26
C LEU A 89 12.58 9.98 6.28
N ARG A 90 13.27 10.49 7.31
CA ARG A 90 13.62 11.94 7.41
C ARG A 90 14.37 12.43 6.17
N ARG A 91 15.36 11.66 5.71
CA ARG A 91 16.13 12.01 4.51
C ARG A 91 15.29 11.95 3.24
N PHE A 92 14.45 10.93 3.11
CA PHE A 92 13.56 10.80 1.95
C PHE A 92 12.62 12.01 1.86
N ILE A 93 11.90 12.34 2.95
CA ILE A 93 10.97 13.47 2.94
C ILE A 93 11.73 14.77 2.61
N ARG A 94 12.85 15.06 3.29
CA ARG A 94 13.61 16.31 3.06
C ARG A 94 14.17 16.45 1.63
N ASN A 95 14.58 15.35 1.02
CA ASN A 95 15.27 15.39 -0.27
C ASN A 95 14.33 15.20 -1.46
N ASP A 96 13.25 14.42 -1.29
CA ASP A 96 12.44 13.97 -2.40
C ASP A 96 11.06 14.65 -2.46
N LEU A 97 10.58 15.23 -1.36
CA LEU A 97 9.23 15.81 -1.27
C LEU A 97 9.01 16.93 -2.30
N ALA A 98 10.00 17.82 -2.51
CA ALA A 98 9.91 18.88 -3.51
C ALA A 98 9.80 18.33 -4.95
N THR A 99 10.48 17.21 -5.22
CA THR A 99 10.40 16.52 -6.51
C THR A 99 9.03 15.87 -6.68
N LEU A 100 8.54 15.13 -5.67
CA LEU A 100 7.19 14.54 -5.69
C LEU A 100 6.11 15.62 -5.93
N HIS A 101 6.23 16.75 -5.25
CA HIS A 101 5.30 17.87 -5.42
C HIS A 101 5.35 18.45 -6.85
N ARG A 102 6.54 18.75 -7.37
CA ARG A 102 6.73 19.24 -8.74
C ARG A 102 6.17 18.28 -9.78
N ASP A 103 6.31 16.96 -9.55
CA ASP A 103 5.87 15.92 -10.47
C ASP A 103 4.37 15.62 -10.32
N GLY A 104 3.65 16.34 -9.46
CA GLY A 104 2.22 16.24 -9.26
C GLY A 104 1.78 15.01 -8.47
N VAL A 105 2.69 14.38 -7.70
CA VAL A 105 2.41 13.23 -6.85
C VAL A 105 1.80 13.71 -5.54
N ARG A 106 0.63 13.20 -5.16
CA ARG A 106 -0.01 13.42 -3.87
C ARG A 106 0.44 12.36 -2.89
N VAL A 107 1.06 12.77 -1.79
CA VAL A 107 1.45 11.88 -0.71
C VAL A 107 0.31 11.73 0.29
N ARG A 108 0.02 10.50 0.69
CA ARG A 108 -0.97 10.17 1.72
C ARG A 108 -0.37 9.15 2.68
N ILE A 109 -0.60 9.33 3.97
CA ILE A 109 -0.04 8.47 5.00
C ILE A 109 -1.16 7.67 5.66
N ILE A 110 -1.01 6.36 5.72
CA ILE A 110 -1.89 5.47 6.47
C ILE A 110 -1.14 4.79 7.60
N GLY A 111 -1.87 4.49 8.68
CA GLY A 111 -1.34 3.88 9.89
C GLY A 111 -1.46 4.77 11.11
N GLU A 112 -0.97 4.27 12.25
CA GLU A 112 -1.16 4.92 13.54
C GLU A 112 -0.06 5.97 13.80
N ARG A 113 -0.46 7.20 14.13
CA ARG A 113 0.48 8.27 14.49
C ARG A 113 0.81 8.29 15.99
N ALA A 114 -0.07 7.71 16.81
CA ALA A 114 0.18 7.59 18.24
C ALA A 114 1.46 6.77 18.50
N GLY A 115 2.30 7.28 19.39
CA GLY A 115 3.58 6.64 19.73
C GLY A 115 4.74 6.94 18.78
N LEU A 116 4.51 7.68 17.66
CA LEU A 116 5.59 8.20 16.83
C LEU A 116 6.24 9.42 17.47
N GLU A 117 7.53 9.64 17.19
CA GLU A 117 8.25 10.84 17.60
C GLU A 117 7.60 12.11 17.01
N PRO A 118 7.51 13.22 17.74
CA PRO A 118 6.83 14.43 17.27
C PRO A 118 7.37 14.97 15.94
N ASP A 119 8.67 14.91 15.72
CA ASP A 119 9.31 15.35 14.48
C ASP A 119 8.94 14.47 13.28
N ILE A 120 8.76 13.16 13.50
CA ILE A 120 8.24 12.25 12.46
C ILE A 120 6.81 12.63 12.10
N CYS A 121 5.94 12.82 13.11
CA CYS A 121 4.56 13.27 12.87
C CYS A 121 4.51 14.58 12.09
N ALA A 122 5.38 15.54 12.41
CA ALA A 122 5.48 16.83 11.72
C ALA A 122 5.88 16.65 10.24
N LEU A 123 6.91 15.83 9.97
CA LEU A 123 7.38 15.55 8.60
C LEU A 123 6.30 14.84 7.75
N LEU A 124 5.58 13.88 8.34
CA LEU A 124 4.49 13.20 7.64
C LEU A 124 3.37 14.18 7.28
N SER A 125 3.01 15.07 8.21
CA SER A 125 1.98 16.10 7.99
C SER A 125 2.43 17.13 6.94
N GLU A 126 3.69 17.56 6.96
CA GLU A 126 4.28 18.44 5.94
C GLU A 126 4.17 17.82 4.54
N ALA A 127 4.51 16.53 4.41
CA ALA A 127 4.42 15.84 3.13
C ALA A 127 3.00 15.79 2.57
N GLU A 128 2.01 15.50 3.41
CA GLU A 128 0.59 15.50 3.01
C GLU A 128 0.09 16.89 2.65
N GLU A 129 0.41 17.90 3.46
CA GLU A 129 -0.08 19.27 3.24
C GLU A 129 0.54 19.89 1.98
N LEU A 130 1.86 19.77 1.77
CA LEU A 130 2.52 20.30 0.58
C LEU A 130 1.96 19.70 -0.71
N THR A 131 1.60 18.42 -0.69
CA THR A 131 1.17 17.69 -1.90
C THR A 131 -0.34 17.54 -2.02
N ARG A 132 -1.12 18.16 -1.12
CA ARG A 132 -2.57 17.97 -1.00
C ARG A 132 -3.34 18.21 -2.30
N GLU A 133 -2.96 19.22 -3.07
CA GLU A 133 -3.63 19.62 -4.31
C GLU A 133 -3.09 18.88 -5.55
N ASN A 134 -2.11 18.00 -5.39
CA ASN A 134 -1.59 17.20 -6.49
C ASN A 134 -2.59 16.12 -6.91
N ALA A 135 -2.65 15.84 -8.22
CA ALA A 135 -3.69 14.96 -8.77
C ALA A 135 -3.19 13.95 -9.83
N ARG A 136 -1.87 13.95 -10.13
CA ARG A 136 -1.37 13.06 -11.21
C ARG A 136 -1.23 11.60 -10.76
N MET A 137 -0.78 11.37 -9.53
CA MET A 137 -0.66 10.05 -8.92
C MET A 137 -0.77 10.20 -7.40
N ASN A 138 -1.40 9.22 -6.74
CA ASN A 138 -1.42 9.13 -5.28
C ASN A 138 -0.35 8.13 -4.83
N LEU A 139 0.60 8.58 -4.01
CA LEU A 139 1.56 7.74 -3.30
C LEU A 139 1.08 7.54 -1.86
N ILE A 140 0.56 6.36 -1.57
CA ILE A 140 0.08 6.00 -0.23
C ILE A 140 1.21 5.29 0.52
N VAL A 141 1.63 5.87 1.64
CA VAL A 141 2.71 5.33 2.47
C VAL A 141 2.12 4.71 3.72
N ALA A 142 2.11 3.39 3.79
CA ALA A 142 1.74 2.66 5.00
C ALA A 142 2.92 2.71 6.00
N PHE A 143 2.78 3.56 7.02
CA PHE A 143 3.79 3.81 8.03
C PHE A 143 3.21 3.60 9.43
N ASN A 144 3.91 2.82 10.27
CA ASN A 144 3.36 2.32 11.53
C ASN A 144 1.98 1.67 11.32
N TYR A 145 1.88 0.89 10.25
CA TYR A 145 0.64 0.34 9.75
C TYR A 145 0.52 -1.15 10.02
N GLY A 146 -0.69 -1.58 10.31
CA GLY A 146 -1.11 -2.98 10.33
C GLY A 146 -2.62 -3.05 10.07
N SER A 147 -3.05 -3.89 9.14
CA SER A 147 -4.46 -3.98 8.76
C SER A 147 -5.37 -4.44 9.89
N ARG A 148 -4.90 -5.35 10.76
CA ARG A 148 -5.66 -5.76 11.94
C ARG A 148 -5.89 -4.59 12.89
N GLN A 149 -4.89 -3.73 13.09
CA GLN A 149 -5.00 -2.53 13.91
C GLN A 149 -5.93 -1.50 13.26
N GLU A 150 -5.85 -1.31 11.96
CA GLU A 150 -6.74 -0.44 11.20
C GLU A 150 -8.21 -0.87 11.37
N ILE A 151 -8.51 -2.15 11.13
CA ILE A 151 -9.87 -2.72 11.28
C ILE A 151 -10.36 -2.55 12.72
N ALA A 152 -9.51 -2.83 13.73
CA ALA A 152 -9.88 -2.66 15.13
C ALA A 152 -10.19 -1.20 15.49
N ARG A 153 -9.43 -0.23 14.94
CA ARG A 153 -9.74 1.21 15.11
C ARG A 153 -11.05 1.59 14.44
N ALA A 154 -11.31 1.10 13.23
CA ALA A 154 -12.57 1.33 12.52
C ALA A 154 -13.77 0.79 13.31
N ALA A 155 -13.68 -0.46 13.78
CA ALA A 155 -14.71 -1.07 14.64
C ALA A 155 -14.92 -0.30 15.94
N SER A 156 -13.85 0.17 16.60
CA SER A 156 -13.95 0.98 17.83
C SER A 156 -14.63 2.32 17.59
N ARG A 157 -14.39 2.97 16.44
CA ARG A 157 -15.11 4.23 16.07
C ARG A 157 -16.58 3.98 15.86
N LEU A 158 -16.96 2.92 15.13
CA LEU A 158 -18.37 2.52 14.94
C LEU A 158 -19.07 2.19 16.24
N ALA A 159 -18.43 1.41 17.12
CA ALA A 159 -18.97 1.08 18.44
C ALA A 159 -19.24 2.33 19.29
N ARG A 160 -18.39 3.33 19.22
CA ARG A 160 -18.58 4.62 19.91
C ARG A 160 -19.78 5.38 19.37
N GLU A 161 -19.96 5.46 18.04
CA GLU A 161 -21.13 6.09 17.44
C GLU A 161 -22.44 5.42 17.85
N VAL A 162 -22.43 4.09 17.94
CA VAL A 162 -23.59 3.31 18.45
C VAL A 162 -23.87 3.66 19.91
N ALA A 163 -22.84 3.67 20.76
CA ALA A 163 -22.99 4.00 22.18
C ALA A 163 -23.49 5.43 22.41
N GLU A 164 -23.14 6.35 21.51
CA GLU A 164 -23.60 7.76 21.52
C GLU A 164 -24.97 7.95 20.86
N GLY A 165 -25.63 6.89 20.39
CA GLY A 165 -26.91 6.95 19.69
C GLY A 165 -26.88 7.59 18.29
N LYS A 166 -25.68 7.78 17.72
CA LYS A 166 -25.49 8.40 16.40
C LYS A 166 -25.66 7.41 15.25
N ARG A 167 -25.65 6.11 15.55
CA ARG A 167 -25.74 5.02 14.54
C ARG A 167 -26.57 3.86 15.07
N ASP A 168 -27.43 3.32 14.21
CA ASP A 168 -28.11 2.06 14.47
C ASP A 168 -27.12 0.88 14.26
N PRO A 169 -26.93 -0.03 15.24
CA PRO A 169 -26.10 -1.21 15.05
C PRO A 169 -26.49 -2.05 13.84
N ALA A 170 -27.79 -2.12 13.51
CA ALA A 170 -28.29 -2.87 12.35
C ALA A 170 -27.89 -2.28 11.00
N SER A 171 -27.41 -1.01 10.97
CA SER A 171 -26.91 -0.36 9.75
C SER A 171 -25.42 -0.63 9.48
N ILE A 172 -24.75 -1.38 10.35
CA ILE A 172 -23.31 -1.67 10.17
C ILE A 172 -23.16 -2.90 9.28
N ASP A 173 -22.70 -2.66 8.06
CA ASP A 173 -22.35 -3.66 7.05
C ASP A 173 -20.87 -3.53 6.61
N ALA A 174 -20.46 -4.30 5.60
CA ALA A 174 -19.11 -4.26 5.07
C ALA A 174 -18.75 -2.87 4.48
N ASP A 175 -19.68 -2.26 3.76
CA ASP A 175 -19.48 -0.95 3.14
C ASP A 175 -19.32 0.14 4.20
N THR A 176 -20.15 0.08 5.25
CA THR A 176 -20.05 0.95 6.40
C THR A 176 -18.69 0.83 7.09
N LEU A 177 -18.22 -0.40 7.36
CA LEU A 177 -16.90 -0.61 7.96
C LEU A 177 -15.78 -0.08 7.04
N GLY A 178 -15.89 -0.32 5.74
CA GLY A 178 -14.95 0.16 4.72
C GLY A 178 -14.75 1.68 4.76
N GLN A 179 -15.83 2.45 5.00
CA GLN A 179 -15.78 3.92 5.11
C GLN A 179 -14.99 4.42 6.35
N TYR A 180 -14.72 3.55 7.32
CA TYR A 180 -13.96 3.90 8.54
C TYR A 180 -12.48 3.48 8.47
N LEU A 181 -12.06 2.84 7.39
CA LEU A 181 -10.66 2.53 7.15
C LEU A 181 -9.86 3.78 6.77
N ASP A 182 -8.54 3.69 6.84
CA ASP A 182 -7.64 4.86 6.72
C ASP A 182 -7.72 5.53 5.33
N VAL A 183 -8.09 4.79 4.29
CA VAL A 183 -8.15 5.26 2.88
C VAL A 183 -9.48 4.89 2.20
N ALA A 184 -10.58 5.19 2.87
CA ALA A 184 -11.93 4.89 2.39
C ALA A 184 -12.30 5.51 1.01
N ASP A 185 -11.59 6.56 0.60
CA ASP A 185 -11.79 7.27 -0.67
C ASP A 185 -10.84 6.81 -1.79
N ILE A 186 -9.98 5.83 -1.51
CA ILE A 186 -9.06 5.23 -2.50
C ILE A 186 -9.60 3.86 -2.93
N PRO A 187 -9.60 3.54 -4.23
CA PRO A 187 -10.01 2.22 -4.69
C PRO A 187 -9.10 1.12 -4.12
N ASP A 188 -9.64 -0.05 -3.88
CA ASP A 188 -8.87 -1.22 -3.49
C ASP A 188 -7.73 -1.51 -4.49
N PRO A 189 -6.60 -2.08 -4.04
CA PRO A 189 -5.52 -2.43 -4.95
C PRO A 189 -5.93 -3.53 -5.93
N ASP A 190 -5.69 -3.30 -7.21
CA ASP A 190 -5.86 -4.30 -8.26
C ASP A 190 -4.79 -5.38 -8.17
N LEU A 191 -3.57 -4.95 -7.83
CA LEU A 191 -2.37 -5.77 -7.81
C LEU A 191 -1.54 -5.50 -6.56
N ILE A 192 -1.19 -6.57 -5.83
CA ILE A 192 -0.20 -6.51 -4.76
C ILE A 192 1.04 -7.29 -5.19
N ILE A 193 2.20 -6.62 -5.17
CA ILE A 193 3.49 -7.22 -5.49
C ILE A 193 4.30 -7.35 -4.20
N ARG A 194 4.86 -8.54 -3.96
CA ARG A 194 5.82 -8.74 -2.87
C ARG A 194 7.13 -9.27 -3.41
N THR A 195 8.23 -8.61 -3.04
CA THR A 195 9.59 -9.01 -3.37
C THR A 195 10.14 -10.06 -2.40
N SER A 196 11.24 -10.72 -2.79
CA SER A 196 12.04 -11.63 -1.95
C SER A 196 11.47 -13.04 -1.77
N GLY A 197 10.53 -13.46 -2.64
CA GLY A 197 10.01 -14.84 -2.70
C GLY A 197 9.06 -15.24 -1.57
N GLU A 198 8.74 -14.33 -0.64
CA GLU A 198 7.82 -14.60 0.45
C GLU A 198 6.37 -14.48 -0.01
N GLN A 199 5.53 -15.49 0.30
CA GLN A 199 4.16 -15.60 -0.20
C GLN A 199 3.13 -15.38 0.94
N ARG A 200 3.08 -14.17 1.47
CA ARG A 200 2.15 -13.74 2.51
C ARG A 200 1.96 -12.22 2.50
N LEU A 201 0.84 -11.73 3.02
CA LEU A 201 0.53 -10.30 3.10
C LEU A 201 1.17 -9.62 4.32
N SER A 202 1.51 -10.35 5.37
CA SER A 202 2.12 -9.81 6.59
C SER A 202 1.35 -8.63 7.18
N ASN A 203 0.05 -8.79 7.36
CA ASN A 203 -0.83 -7.77 7.93
C ASN A 203 -0.94 -6.47 7.09
N PHE A 204 -0.69 -6.56 5.77
CA PHE A 204 -0.77 -5.45 4.85
C PHE A 204 -2.07 -5.47 4.07
N LEU A 205 -2.87 -4.40 4.14
CA LEU A 205 -4.10 -4.14 3.39
C LEU A 205 -5.07 -5.35 3.33
N MET A 206 -5.23 -6.11 4.42
CA MET A 206 -5.98 -7.37 4.39
C MET A 206 -7.45 -7.20 3.98
N TRP A 207 -8.09 -6.09 4.37
CA TRP A 207 -9.45 -5.77 3.97
C TRP A 207 -9.49 -5.40 2.48
N GLN A 208 -8.65 -4.47 2.08
CA GLN A 208 -8.60 -3.93 0.73
C GLN A 208 -8.06 -4.96 -0.29
N ALA A 209 -7.31 -5.97 0.17
CA ALA A 209 -6.73 -7.02 -0.66
C ALA A 209 -7.71 -8.14 -1.04
N ALA A 210 -8.95 -8.09 -0.57
CA ALA A 210 -9.91 -9.19 -0.71
C ALA A 210 -10.08 -9.69 -2.15
N TYR A 211 -9.91 -8.82 -3.13
CA TYR A 211 -10.02 -9.13 -4.55
C TYR A 211 -8.77 -8.74 -5.36
N SER A 212 -7.67 -8.44 -4.71
CA SER A 212 -6.40 -8.12 -5.38
C SER A 212 -5.77 -9.35 -6.00
N GLU A 213 -5.15 -9.18 -7.16
CA GLU A 213 -4.20 -10.17 -7.68
C GLU A 213 -2.88 -10.08 -6.90
N LEU A 214 -2.26 -11.23 -6.61
CA LEU A 214 -1.01 -11.29 -5.86
C LEU A 214 0.11 -11.78 -6.77
N VAL A 215 1.20 -11.00 -6.88
CA VAL A 215 2.41 -11.39 -7.61
C VAL A 215 3.59 -11.43 -6.64
N PHE A 216 4.23 -12.59 -6.54
CA PHE A 216 5.38 -12.80 -5.68
C PHE A 216 6.63 -12.95 -6.55
N VAL A 217 7.60 -12.04 -6.38
CA VAL A 217 8.83 -12.05 -7.15
C VAL A 217 10.03 -12.50 -6.30
N PRO A 218 10.93 -13.34 -6.81
CA PRO A 218 12.04 -13.88 -6.03
C PRO A 218 13.13 -12.86 -5.72
N MET A 219 13.26 -11.80 -6.54
CA MET A 219 14.29 -10.78 -6.36
C MET A 219 14.07 -9.95 -5.11
N HIS A 220 15.16 -9.46 -4.52
CA HIS A 220 15.09 -8.55 -3.37
C HIS A 220 14.73 -7.13 -3.80
N TRP A 221 14.07 -6.39 -2.90
CA TRP A 221 13.59 -5.04 -3.18
C TRP A 221 14.63 -4.07 -3.77
N PRO A 222 15.90 -3.99 -3.30
CA PRO A 222 16.89 -3.10 -3.89
C PRO A 222 17.17 -3.34 -5.39
N ASP A 223 16.96 -4.57 -5.86
CA ASP A 223 17.16 -4.97 -7.27
C ASP A 223 15.85 -4.86 -8.09
N PHE A 224 14.71 -4.56 -7.45
CA PHE A 224 13.42 -4.39 -8.14
C PHE A 224 13.44 -3.08 -8.94
N ASP A 225 13.27 -3.21 -10.23
CA ASP A 225 13.37 -2.11 -11.19
C ASP A 225 12.08 -1.96 -12.04
N ARG A 226 12.12 -1.03 -12.99
CA ARG A 226 11.03 -0.80 -13.94
C ARG A 226 10.64 -2.08 -14.69
N THR A 227 11.61 -2.83 -15.20
CA THR A 227 11.35 -4.07 -15.95
C THR A 227 10.64 -5.10 -15.09
N ALA A 228 11.03 -5.21 -13.82
CA ALA A 228 10.35 -6.10 -12.87
C ALA A 228 8.90 -5.66 -12.60
N LEU A 229 8.65 -4.35 -12.49
CA LEU A 229 7.29 -3.80 -12.35
C LEU A 229 6.45 -4.09 -13.61
N GLU A 230 6.98 -3.84 -14.80
CA GLU A 230 6.32 -4.13 -16.08
C GLU A 230 5.97 -5.62 -16.22
N ASN A 231 6.88 -6.51 -15.82
CA ASN A 231 6.64 -7.96 -15.82
C ASN A 231 5.52 -8.36 -14.86
N ALA A 232 5.46 -7.77 -13.66
CA ALA A 232 4.39 -8.02 -12.70
C ALA A 232 3.03 -7.51 -13.23
N ILE A 233 3.00 -6.36 -13.90
CA ILE A 233 1.80 -5.82 -14.57
C ILE A 233 1.39 -6.73 -15.73
N ALA A 234 2.32 -7.21 -16.54
CA ALA A 234 2.04 -8.16 -17.60
C ALA A 234 1.50 -9.50 -17.09
N GLU A 235 1.98 -9.97 -15.92
CA GLU A 235 1.42 -11.14 -15.25
C GLU A 235 -0.02 -10.88 -14.79
N TYR A 236 -0.26 -9.73 -14.17
CA TYR A 236 -1.61 -9.28 -13.81
C TYR A 236 -2.52 -9.25 -15.03
N ALA A 237 -2.08 -8.69 -16.17
CA ALA A 237 -2.89 -8.57 -17.39
C ALA A 237 -3.29 -9.93 -18.00
N ARG A 238 -2.49 -10.98 -17.80
CA ARG A 238 -2.80 -12.34 -18.30
C ARG A 238 -3.79 -13.13 -17.46
N ARG A 239 -4.07 -12.69 -16.21
CA ARG A 239 -4.97 -13.42 -15.30
C ARG A 239 -6.43 -13.07 -15.57
N GLU A 240 -7.32 -14.06 -15.58
CA GLU A 240 -8.77 -13.86 -15.64
C GLU A 240 -9.34 -13.64 -14.23
N ARG A 241 -9.96 -12.49 -13.98
CA ARG A 241 -10.71 -12.22 -12.75
C ARG A 241 -12.13 -12.75 -12.88
N ARG A 242 -12.54 -13.66 -12.00
CA ARG A 242 -13.87 -14.31 -12.06
C ARG A 242 -14.85 -13.82 -11.01
N PHE A 243 -14.47 -13.06 -10.00
CA PHE A 243 -15.34 -12.53 -8.91
C PHE A 243 -16.45 -13.51 -8.47
N GLY A 244 -16.16 -14.82 -8.40
CA GLY A 244 -17.14 -15.86 -8.12
C GLY A 244 -18.11 -16.21 -9.25
N GLY A 245 -18.02 -15.59 -10.43
CA GLY A 245 -18.83 -15.89 -11.60
C GLY A 245 -18.30 -17.06 -12.44
N LEU A 246 -19.20 -17.75 -13.18
CA LEU A 246 -18.83 -18.77 -14.17
C LEU A 246 -18.31 -18.06 -15.43
N ALA A 247 -17.25 -18.61 -16.07
CA ALA A 247 -16.82 -18.14 -17.39
C ALA A 247 -17.99 -18.26 -18.38
N ALA A 248 -18.23 -17.20 -19.17
CA ALA A 248 -19.14 -17.29 -20.29
C ALA A 248 -18.62 -18.40 -21.22
N LYS A 249 -19.40 -19.47 -21.43
CA LYS A 249 -19.09 -20.46 -22.46
C LYS A 249 -19.08 -19.71 -23.79
N THR A 250 -17.92 -19.53 -24.39
CA THR A 250 -17.84 -19.25 -25.83
C THR A 250 -18.47 -20.44 -26.54
N ALA A 251 -19.67 -20.26 -27.08
CA ALA A 251 -20.30 -21.22 -27.98
C ALA A 251 -19.38 -21.31 -29.21
N SER A 252 -18.89 -22.51 -29.46
CA SER A 252 -18.23 -22.91 -30.72
C SER A 252 -19.25 -23.07 -31.80
#